data_93c717bcce5ae4de653ab0f375f349fe
#
_entry.id   93c717bcce5ae4de653ab0f375f349fe
#
_cell.length_a   1.000
_cell.length_b   1.000
_cell.length_c   1.000
_cell.angle_alpha   90.00
_cell.angle_beta   90.00
_cell.angle_gamma   90.00
#
_symmetry.space_group_name_H-M   'P 1'
#
loop_
_entity.id
_entity.type
_entity.pdbx_description
1 polymer ?
#
loop_
_entity_poly.entity_id
_entity_poly.type
_entity_poly.pdbx_seq_one_letter_code
_entity_poly.pdbx_strand_id
1 'polypeptide(L)'
;MTKFWIGVVSKEHVLRGVEGGFCQVCHGKKAPLNRMKKGDYLLYYSPKYQLNGQEKLQAFTAVGKILDDTAYQVEMSEGFVPFRRDVSYYQPVKDCPIDLVRQHPQWRQYASQIRYGHFEVSKDFFLYVFEQMKLDSPAHQ
;
A
#
# COMPACT_ATOMS: atom_id res chain seq x y z
N MET A 1 -5.14 17.02 8.98
CA MET A 1 -3.71 16.72 8.79
C MET A 1 -3.54 15.49 7.93
N THR A 2 -2.53 15.51 7.09
CA THR A 2 -2.23 14.35 6.23
C THR A 2 -1.76 13.17 7.07
N LYS A 3 -2.32 12.00 6.80
CA LYS A 3 -1.92 10.77 7.46
C LYS A 3 -1.29 9.81 6.45
N PHE A 4 -0.60 8.82 6.98
CA PHE A 4 0.16 7.86 6.20
C PHE A 4 -0.27 6.46 6.62
N TRP A 5 -0.59 5.62 5.65
CA TRP A 5 -1.23 4.32 5.89
C TRP A 5 -0.46 3.20 5.21
N ILE A 6 -0.53 2.01 5.79
CA ILE A 6 -0.07 0.79 5.14
C ILE A 6 -1.28 -0.09 4.88
N GLY A 7 -1.34 -0.63 3.65
CA GLY A 7 -2.27 -1.70 3.29
C GLY A 7 -1.48 -2.97 3.01
N VAL A 8 -1.98 -4.11 3.46
CA VAL A 8 -1.30 -5.40 3.29
C VAL A 8 -2.04 -6.19 2.23
N VAL A 9 -1.43 -6.32 1.05
CA VAL A 9 -2.07 -6.92 -0.14
C VAL A 9 -1.00 -7.63 -0.96
N SER A 10 -1.34 -8.80 -1.56
CA SER A 10 -0.41 -9.51 -2.44
C SER A 10 -0.02 -8.63 -3.63
N LYS A 11 1.19 -8.83 -4.14
CA LYS A 11 1.70 -7.98 -5.23
C LYS A 11 0.81 -8.05 -6.48
N GLU A 12 0.26 -9.21 -6.79
CA GLU A 12 -0.65 -9.37 -7.94
C GLU A 12 -1.82 -8.38 -7.86
N HIS A 13 -2.45 -8.28 -6.68
CA HIS A 13 -3.56 -7.37 -6.48
C HIS A 13 -3.12 -5.91 -6.44
N VAL A 14 -1.95 -5.64 -5.87
CA VAL A 14 -1.39 -4.28 -5.86
C VAL A 14 -1.20 -3.78 -7.28
N LEU A 15 -0.66 -4.61 -8.18
CA LEU A 15 -0.42 -4.21 -9.56
C LEU A 15 -1.71 -3.88 -10.30
N ARG A 16 -2.79 -4.60 -10.01
CA ARG A 16 -4.11 -4.28 -10.58
C ARG A 16 -4.57 -2.89 -10.13
N GLY A 17 -4.38 -2.58 -8.86
CA GLY A 17 -4.73 -1.27 -8.33
C GLY A 17 -3.87 -0.16 -8.94
N VAL A 18 -2.59 -0.40 -9.09
CA VAL A 18 -1.68 0.58 -9.70
C VAL A 18 -2.08 0.86 -11.13
N GLU A 19 -2.37 -0.20 -11.90
CA GLU A 19 -2.80 -0.06 -13.29
C GLU A 19 -4.14 0.69 -13.39
N GLY A 20 -5.08 0.38 -12.51
CA GLY A 20 -6.42 0.97 -12.53
C GLY A 20 -6.57 2.28 -11.77
N GLY A 21 -5.56 2.70 -11.03
CA GLY A 21 -5.63 3.94 -10.25
C GLY A 21 -6.53 3.86 -9.02
N PHE A 22 -6.59 2.71 -8.37
CA PHE A 22 -7.44 2.51 -7.20
C PHE A 22 -6.75 1.66 -6.13
N CYS A 23 -7.32 1.65 -4.92
CA CYS A 23 -6.88 0.73 -3.87
C CYS A 23 -8.05 -0.04 -3.27
N GLN A 24 -7.74 -1.26 -2.84
CA GLN A 24 -8.62 -2.11 -2.06
C GLN A 24 -7.78 -2.70 -0.93
N VAL A 25 -8.35 -2.81 0.27
CA VAL A 25 -7.66 -3.41 1.40
C VAL A 25 -8.64 -4.31 2.15
N CYS A 26 -8.11 -5.23 2.96
CA CYS A 26 -8.94 -6.09 3.81
C CYS A 26 -10.09 -6.76 3.02
N HIS A 27 -9.79 -7.31 1.85
CA HIS A 27 -10.75 -8.02 1.00
C HIS A 27 -11.91 -7.14 0.51
N GLY A 28 -11.64 -5.84 0.29
CA GLY A 28 -12.64 -4.94 -0.26
C GLY A 28 -13.64 -4.40 0.75
N LYS A 29 -13.31 -4.42 2.03
CA LYS A 29 -14.17 -3.86 3.08
C LYS A 29 -14.15 -2.34 3.05
N LYS A 30 -15.30 -1.74 3.38
CA LYS A 30 -15.47 -0.29 3.37
C LYS A 30 -14.77 0.39 4.55
N ALA A 31 -14.86 -0.20 5.75
CA ALA A 31 -14.41 0.46 6.98
C ALA A 31 -12.95 0.93 6.94
N PRO A 32 -11.97 0.11 6.53
CA PRO A 32 -10.59 0.61 6.48
C PRO A 32 -10.41 1.72 5.45
N LEU A 33 -11.12 1.67 4.32
CA LEU A 33 -11.03 2.71 3.30
C LEU A 33 -11.55 4.05 3.79
N ASN A 34 -12.58 4.03 4.64
CA ASN A 34 -13.17 5.25 5.19
C ASN A 34 -12.26 5.95 6.20
N ARG A 35 -11.23 5.29 6.70
CA ARG A 35 -10.27 5.92 7.61
C ARG A 35 -9.36 6.90 6.87
N MET A 36 -9.14 6.67 5.59
CA MET A 36 -8.27 7.50 4.79
C MET A 36 -9.02 8.70 4.25
N LYS A 37 -8.36 9.86 4.27
CA LYS A 37 -8.91 11.11 3.76
C LYS A 37 -8.21 11.50 2.47
N LYS A 38 -8.89 12.29 1.65
CA LYS A 38 -8.27 12.86 0.45
C LYS A 38 -6.97 13.54 0.81
N GLY A 39 -5.92 13.21 0.09
CA GLY A 39 -4.60 13.74 0.35
C GLY A 39 -3.72 12.89 1.26
N ASP A 40 -4.29 11.86 1.91
CA ASP A 40 -3.51 10.90 2.67
C ASP A 40 -2.69 10.04 1.73
N TYR A 41 -1.61 9.44 2.26
CA TYR A 41 -0.76 8.55 1.48
C TYR A 41 -0.98 7.11 1.88
N LEU A 42 -0.87 6.22 0.90
CA LEU A 42 -0.99 4.78 1.09
C LEU A 42 0.27 4.10 0.60
N LEU A 43 0.80 3.21 1.43
CA LEU A 43 1.96 2.39 1.13
C LEU A 43 1.50 0.94 1.18
N TYR A 44 1.73 0.17 0.11
CA TYR A 44 1.36 -1.23 0.11
C TYR A 44 2.52 -2.11 0.52
N TYR A 45 2.26 -2.98 1.48
CA TYR A 45 3.18 -4.06 1.86
C TYR A 45 2.64 -5.37 1.32
N SER A 46 3.46 -6.09 0.56
CA SER A 46 3.08 -7.36 -0.05
C SER A 46 3.89 -8.51 0.58
N PRO A 47 3.25 -9.33 1.43
CA PRO A 47 3.96 -10.47 2.02
C PRO A 47 4.22 -11.58 1.00
N LYS A 48 3.40 -11.64 -0.07
CA LYS A 48 3.47 -12.66 -1.10
C LYS A 48 3.24 -12.05 -2.49
N TYR A 49 3.65 -12.80 -3.53
CA TYR A 49 3.34 -12.40 -4.90
C TYR A 49 1.87 -12.61 -5.21
N GLN A 50 1.28 -13.73 -4.76
CA GLN A 50 -0.11 -14.09 -5.01
C GLN A 50 -0.78 -14.49 -3.70
N LEU A 51 -2.07 -14.18 -3.57
CA LEU A 51 -2.83 -14.46 -2.36
C LEU A 51 -2.80 -15.94 -1.97
N ASN A 52 -3.02 -16.83 -2.93
CA ASN A 52 -3.05 -18.26 -2.70
C ASN A 52 -1.71 -18.93 -3.01
N GLY A 53 -0.69 -18.15 -3.31
CA GLY A 53 0.64 -18.65 -3.60
C GLY A 53 1.44 -18.91 -2.33
N GLN A 54 2.53 -19.62 -2.49
CA GLN A 54 3.42 -19.91 -1.37
C GLN A 54 4.72 -19.11 -1.43
N GLU A 55 4.98 -18.48 -2.56
CA GLU A 55 6.20 -17.70 -2.72
C GLU A 55 6.11 -16.41 -1.91
N LYS A 56 7.04 -16.27 -0.97
CA LYS A 56 7.12 -15.08 -0.13
C LYS A 56 7.81 -13.95 -0.90
N LEU A 57 7.30 -12.74 -0.73
CA LEU A 57 7.93 -11.54 -1.25
C LEU A 57 8.48 -10.68 -0.12
N GLN A 58 7.61 -10.31 0.81
CA GLN A 58 7.97 -9.50 1.98
C GLN A 58 8.64 -8.18 1.57
N ALA A 59 7.92 -7.36 0.82
CA ALA A 59 8.42 -6.09 0.33
C ALA A 59 7.31 -5.06 0.23
N PHE A 60 7.67 -3.77 0.31
CA PHE A 60 6.76 -2.69 -0.01
C PHE A 60 6.76 -2.52 -1.52
N THR A 61 5.57 -2.49 -2.14
CA THR A 61 5.44 -2.66 -3.58
C THR A 61 4.78 -1.51 -4.31
N ALA A 62 4.10 -0.62 -3.60
CA ALA A 62 3.49 0.55 -4.22
C ALA A 62 3.29 1.66 -3.21
N VAL A 63 3.22 2.88 -3.71
CA VAL A 63 2.95 4.06 -2.90
C VAL A 63 2.12 5.03 -3.72
N GLY A 64 1.12 5.63 -3.09
CA GLY A 64 0.24 6.56 -3.76
C GLY A 64 -0.47 7.52 -2.83
N LYS A 65 -1.24 8.42 -3.42
CA LYS A 65 -1.97 9.47 -2.71
C LYS A 65 -3.47 9.29 -2.97
N ILE A 66 -4.26 9.33 -1.90
CA ILE A 66 -5.71 9.20 -2.00
C ILE A 66 -6.30 10.43 -2.68
N LEU A 67 -7.11 10.22 -3.71
CA LEU A 67 -7.63 11.30 -4.55
C LEU A 67 -9.06 11.71 -4.24
N ASP A 68 -9.85 10.83 -3.64
CA ASP A 68 -11.28 11.07 -3.42
C ASP A 68 -11.62 11.15 -1.93
N ASP A 69 -12.87 11.49 -1.64
CA ASP A 69 -13.34 11.65 -0.27
C ASP A 69 -14.13 10.46 0.25
N THR A 70 -14.58 9.57 -0.65
CA THR A 70 -15.45 8.46 -0.26
C THR A 70 -15.09 7.18 -1.01
N ALA A 71 -15.29 6.06 -0.32
CA ALA A 71 -15.17 4.75 -0.95
C ALA A 71 -16.36 4.52 -1.89
N TYR A 72 -16.14 3.78 -2.97
CA TYR A 72 -17.19 3.40 -3.91
C TYR A 72 -17.10 1.91 -4.21
N GLN A 73 -18.18 1.33 -4.72
CA GLN A 73 -18.22 -0.10 -5.02
C GLN A 73 -18.10 -0.36 -6.52
N VAL A 74 -17.45 -1.46 -6.85
CA VAL A 74 -17.32 -1.93 -8.23
C VAL A 74 -17.57 -3.43 -8.24
N GLU A 75 -18.45 -3.90 -9.10
CA GLU A 75 -18.65 -5.33 -9.27
C GLU A 75 -17.51 -5.91 -10.11
N MET A 76 -16.72 -6.78 -9.50
CA MET A 76 -15.57 -7.42 -10.15
C MET A 76 -15.94 -8.77 -10.74
N SER A 77 -16.82 -9.49 -10.05
CA SER A 77 -17.33 -10.77 -10.48
C SER A 77 -18.69 -10.95 -9.84
N GLU A 78 -19.48 -11.90 -10.35
CA GLU A 78 -20.81 -12.14 -9.81
C GLU A 78 -20.75 -12.37 -8.30
N GLY A 79 -21.46 -11.54 -7.56
CA GLY A 79 -21.50 -11.62 -6.11
C GLY A 79 -20.33 -11.00 -5.37
N PHE A 80 -19.32 -10.45 -6.08
CA PHE A 80 -18.20 -9.79 -5.44
C PHE A 80 -18.16 -8.31 -5.81
N VAL A 81 -18.54 -7.46 -4.86
CA VAL A 81 -18.68 -6.01 -5.07
C VAL A 81 -17.86 -5.28 -4.02
N PRO A 82 -16.53 -5.29 -4.16
CA PRO A 82 -15.65 -4.66 -3.16
C PRO A 82 -15.73 -3.14 -3.20
N PHE A 83 -15.31 -2.51 -2.10
CA PHE A 83 -15.16 -1.06 -2.04
C PHE A 83 -13.75 -0.67 -2.48
N ARG A 84 -13.64 0.50 -3.07
CA ARG A 84 -12.39 1.07 -3.56
C ARG A 84 -12.28 2.55 -3.23
N ARG A 85 -11.05 3.06 -3.27
CA ARG A 85 -10.76 4.49 -3.26
C ARG A 85 -9.85 4.78 -4.46
N ASP A 86 -9.99 5.95 -5.06
CA ASP A 86 -9.11 6.37 -6.15
C ASP A 86 -7.76 6.81 -5.60
N VAL A 87 -6.70 6.42 -6.29
CA VAL A 87 -5.32 6.66 -5.87
C VAL A 87 -4.48 7.12 -7.04
N SER A 88 -3.65 8.14 -6.81
CA SER A 88 -2.60 8.52 -7.74
C SER A 88 -1.31 7.84 -7.27
N TYR A 89 -0.89 6.81 -8.00
CA TYR A 89 0.30 6.06 -7.64
C TYR A 89 1.57 6.72 -8.16
N TYR A 90 2.60 6.64 -7.34
CA TYR A 90 3.93 7.13 -7.72
C TYR A 90 4.57 6.06 -8.60
N GLN A 91 4.94 6.44 -9.83
CA GLN A 91 5.50 5.50 -10.80
C GLN A 91 6.60 6.17 -11.60
N PRO A 92 7.64 5.43 -11.99
CA PRO A 92 7.93 4.06 -11.57
C PRO A 92 8.58 4.00 -10.19
N VAL A 93 8.43 2.87 -9.52
CA VAL A 93 9.09 2.60 -8.24
C VAL A 93 9.69 1.20 -8.27
N LYS A 94 10.65 0.94 -7.39
CA LYS A 94 11.16 -0.40 -7.17
C LYS A 94 10.65 -0.92 -5.84
N ASP A 95 10.57 -2.23 -5.69
CA ASP A 95 10.16 -2.85 -4.44
C ASP A 95 11.20 -2.55 -3.36
N CYS A 96 10.72 -2.31 -2.13
CA CYS A 96 11.58 -2.14 -0.97
C CYS A 96 11.50 -3.41 -0.12
N PRO A 97 12.55 -4.25 -0.13
CA PRO A 97 12.55 -5.47 0.67
C PRO A 97 12.45 -5.16 2.16
N ILE A 98 11.77 -6.03 2.89
CA ILE A 98 11.58 -5.85 4.33
C ILE A 98 12.92 -5.73 5.08
N ASP A 99 13.97 -6.36 4.57
CA ASP A 99 15.28 -6.31 5.21
C ASP A 99 15.81 -4.88 5.37
N LEU A 100 15.52 -4.00 4.42
CA LEU A 100 15.92 -2.60 4.51
C LEU A 100 15.12 -1.85 5.58
N VAL A 101 13.91 -2.29 5.85
CA VAL A 101 12.99 -1.60 6.76
C VAL A 101 13.17 -2.06 8.20
N ARG A 102 13.66 -3.28 8.40
CA ARG A 102 13.90 -3.82 9.74
C ARG A 102 14.86 -2.97 10.56
N GLN A 103 15.67 -2.16 9.90
CA GLN A 103 16.63 -1.28 10.58
C GLN A 103 15.97 -0.02 11.15
N HIS A 104 14.75 0.30 10.71
CA HIS A 104 14.06 1.48 11.21
C HIS A 104 13.56 1.23 12.64
N PRO A 105 13.77 2.19 13.56
CA PRO A 105 13.42 1.98 14.97
C PRO A 105 11.92 1.72 15.22
N GLN A 106 11.04 2.17 14.32
CA GLN A 106 9.60 1.95 14.48
C GLN A 106 9.11 0.65 13.85
N TRP A 107 9.95 -0.08 13.10
CA TRP A 107 9.48 -1.28 12.41
C TRP A 107 8.89 -2.32 13.35
N ARG A 108 9.52 -2.54 14.49
CA ARG A 108 9.05 -3.54 15.44
C ARG A 108 7.59 -3.28 15.85
N GLN A 109 7.25 -2.01 16.04
CA GLN A 109 5.90 -1.59 16.39
C GLN A 109 4.93 -1.89 15.24
N TYR A 110 5.31 -1.58 14.02
CA TYR A 110 4.42 -1.77 12.86
C TYR A 110 4.33 -3.23 12.42
N ALA A 111 5.40 -4.01 12.61
CA ALA A 111 5.39 -5.41 12.25
C ALA A 111 4.26 -6.17 12.93
N SER A 112 3.96 -5.84 14.19
CA SER A 112 2.88 -6.49 14.93
C SER A 112 1.50 -6.13 14.40
N GLN A 113 1.37 -5.07 13.58
CA GLN A 113 0.11 -4.61 13.04
C GLN A 113 -0.19 -5.13 11.63
N ILE A 114 0.77 -5.78 10.99
CA ILE A 114 0.57 -6.29 9.62
C ILE A 114 -0.64 -7.20 9.51
N ARG A 115 -0.92 -7.99 10.55
CA ARG A 115 -2.08 -8.90 10.59
C ARG A 115 -3.42 -8.18 10.49
N TYR A 116 -3.46 -6.87 10.77
CA TYR A 116 -4.71 -6.11 10.67
C TYR A 116 -5.04 -5.70 9.25
N GLY A 117 -4.09 -5.81 8.35
CA GLY A 117 -4.30 -5.52 6.92
C GLY A 117 -4.30 -4.05 6.54
N HIS A 118 -4.53 -3.14 7.48
CA HIS A 118 -4.56 -1.70 7.22
C HIS A 118 -4.34 -0.95 8.52
N PHE A 119 -3.35 -0.06 8.55
CA PHE A 119 -3.03 0.70 9.77
C PHE A 119 -2.25 1.96 9.44
N GLU A 120 -2.28 2.90 10.36
CA GLU A 120 -1.59 4.18 10.22
C GLU A 120 -0.13 4.07 10.68
N VAL A 121 0.75 4.82 9.99
CA VAL A 121 2.17 4.89 10.35
C VAL A 121 2.60 6.35 10.45
N SER A 122 3.77 6.60 11.03
CA SER A 122 4.31 7.95 11.12
C SER A 122 4.81 8.43 9.77
N LYS A 123 4.86 9.75 9.61
CA LYS A 123 5.45 10.37 8.43
C LYS A 123 6.91 9.95 8.27
N ASP A 124 7.65 9.89 9.38
CA ASP A 124 9.05 9.51 9.37
C ASP A 124 9.26 8.11 8.79
N PHE A 125 8.46 7.15 9.24
CA PHE A 125 8.53 5.79 8.73
C PHE A 125 8.14 5.73 7.25
N PHE A 126 7.07 6.42 6.88
CA PHE A 126 6.61 6.48 5.50
C PHE A 126 7.73 7.00 4.58
N LEU A 127 8.34 8.11 4.95
CA LEU A 127 9.40 8.71 4.13
C LEU A 127 10.62 7.80 4.03
N TYR A 128 10.96 7.11 5.10
CA TYR A 128 12.07 6.16 5.08
C TYR A 128 11.85 5.07 4.01
N VAL A 129 10.65 4.48 4.01
CA VAL A 129 10.33 3.43 3.04
C VAL A 129 10.25 4.01 1.63
N PHE A 130 9.59 5.15 1.47
CA PHE A 130 9.43 5.79 0.17
C PHE A 130 10.79 6.10 -0.48
N GLU A 131 11.75 6.57 0.30
CA GLU A 131 13.09 6.85 -0.22
C GLU A 131 13.75 5.58 -0.80
N GLN A 132 13.49 4.43 -0.17
CA GLN A 132 14.02 3.16 -0.68
C GLN A 132 13.33 2.73 -1.97
N MET A 133 12.14 3.21 -2.24
CA MET A 133 11.36 2.83 -3.42
C MET A 133 11.61 3.74 -4.62
N LYS A 134 12.14 4.92 -4.41
CA LYS A 134 12.43 5.83 -5.51
C LYS A 134 13.54 5.28 -6.39
N LEU A 135 13.36 5.42 -7.70
CA LEU A 135 14.42 5.09 -8.65
C LEU A 135 15.46 6.21 -8.65
N ASP A 136 16.72 5.82 -8.70
CA ASP A 136 17.80 6.80 -8.81
C ASP A 136 17.73 7.48 -10.16
N SER A 137 17.91 8.80 -10.15
CA SER A 137 17.95 9.54 -11.38
C SER A 137 19.35 9.39 -12.03
N PRO A 138 19.41 9.07 -13.34
CA PRO A 138 20.70 9.02 -14.02
C PRO A 138 21.50 10.30 -13.92
N ALA A 139 20.83 11.44 -13.76
CA ALA A 139 21.49 12.73 -13.65
C ALA A 139 22.33 12.87 -12.39
N HIS A 140 22.12 12.00 -11.42
CA HIS A 140 22.84 12.03 -10.15
C HIS A 140 24.13 11.22 -10.17
N GLN A 141 24.43 10.62 -11.29
CA GLN A 141 25.59 9.75 -11.42
C GLN A 141 26.77 10.48 -12.03
#